data_758b69d3c5f692bf56c6e65c48edea77
#
_entry.id   758b69d3c5f692bf56c6e65c48edea77
#
_cell.length_a   1.000
_cell.length_b   1.000
_cell.length_c   1.000
_cell.angle_alpha   90.00
_cell.angle_beta   90.00
_cell.angle_gamma   90.00
#
_symmetry.space_group_name_H-M   'P 1'
#
loop_
_entity.id
_entity.type
_entity.pdbx_description
1 polymer ?
#
loop_
_entity_poly.entity_id
_entity_poly.type
_entity_poly.pdbx_seq_one_letter_code
_entity_poly.pdbx_strand_id
1 'polypeptide(L)'
;DLDKNTLAPLVEKMGNENFRAIFDRFNKCYDKHGDYIVVLSNELSYMPNGLTINTEGKNYRKWHFLYVTPENVQNLREKIKELKALYEKKGAKEHFRIYRAGFGTMGDYFLAVVSAKDAQDYVRQSDENDALLGEEGKKLFEDMFKYVDKYESKSGGMRPDLSYSASKK
;
A
#
# COMPACT_ATOMS: atom_id res chain seq x y z
N ASP A 1 -16.36 -10.32 3.21
CA ASP A 1 -16.99 -11.56 3.67
C ASP A 1 -15.90 -12.51 4.17
N LEU A 2 -15.38 -12.21 5.38
CA LEU A 2 -14.23 -12.92 6.00
C LEU A 2 -14.58 -14.36 6.42
N ASP A 3 -15.89 -14.65 6.55
CA ASP A 3 -16.38 -15.94 7.01
C ASP A 3 -16.52 -16.98 5.87
N LYS A 4 -16.36 -16.57 4.62
CA LYS A 4 -16.41 -17.50 3.49
C LYS A 4 -15.12 -18.29 3.38
N ASN A 5 -15.26 -19.61 3.42
CA ASN A 5 -14.17 -20.51 3.04
C ASN A 5 -13.88 -20.40 1.54
N THR A 6 -13.01 -19.46 1.19
CA THR A 6 -12.64 -19.18 -0.21
C THR A 6 -11.90 -20.32 -0.88
N LEU A 7 -11.39 -21.28 -0.11
CA LEU A 7 -10.66 -22.44 -0.61
C LEU A 7 -11.55 -23.68 -0.82
N ALA A 8 -12.79 -23.65 -0.35
CA ALA A 8 -13.69 -24.80 -0.48
C ALA A 8 -13.85 -25.31 -1.93
N PRO A 9 -14.05 -24.43 -2.95
CA PRO A 9 -14.14 -24.88 -4.34
C PRO A 9 -12.83 -25.52 -4.86
N LEU A 10 -11.69 -25.09 -4.33
CA LEU A 10 -10.39 -25.65 -4.69
C LEU A 10 -10.22 -27.04 -4.07
N VAL A 11 -10.61 -27.21 -2.80
CA VAL A 11 -10.61 -28.52 -2.12
C VAL A 11 -11.51 -29.50 -2.85
N GLU A 12 -12.72 -29.09 -3.22
CA GLU A 12 -13.67 -29.92 -3.97
C GLU A 12 -13.08 -30.39 -5.32
N LYS A 13 -12.42 -29.48 -6.05
CA LYS A 13 -11.83 -29.78 -7.36
C LYS A 13 -10.59 -30.68 -7.29
N MET A 14 -9.75 -30.52 -6.27
CA MET A 14 -8.48 -31.21 -6.13
C MET A 14 -8.57 -32.51 -5.33
N GLY A 15 -9.57 -32.64 -4.48
CA GLY A 15 -9.65 -33.65 -3.43
C GLY A 15 -8.83 -33.30 -2.19
N ASN A 16 -9.29 -33.74 -1.03
CA ASN A 16 -8.69 -33.42 0.26
C ASN A 16 -7.21 -33.85 0.38
N GLU A 17 -6.86 -35.02 -0.14
CA GLU A 17 -5.49 -35.54 -0.04
C GLU A 17 -4.50 -34.66 -0.82
N ASN A 18 -4.81 -34.34 -2.07
CA ASN A 18 -3.94 -33.49 -2.90
C ASN A 18 -3.84 -32.07 -2.33
N PHE A 19 -4.95 -31.52 -1.83
CA PHE A 19 -4.96 -30.22 -1.18
C PHE A 19 -4.03 -30.19 0.05
N ARG A 20 -4.15 -31.17 0.95
CA ARG A 20 -3.28 -31.32 2.13
C ARG A 20 -1.82 -31.47 1.74
N ALA A 21 -1.49 -32.32 0.80
CA ALA A 21 -0.12 -32.55 0.35
C ALA A 21 0.56 -31.27 -0.16
N ILE A 22 -0.18 -30.38 -0.85
CA ILE A 22 0.34 -29.07 -1.27
C ILE A 22 0.61 -28.18 -0.06
N PHE A 23 -0.34 -28.06 0.87
CA PHE A 23 -0.18 -27.20 2.05
C PHE A 23 0.90 -27.71 3.00
N ASP A 24 1.10 -29.01 3.13
CA ASP A 24 2.22 -29.60 3.88
C ASP A 24 3.58 -29.24 3.28
N ARG A 25 3.65 -29.05 1.97
CA ARG A 25 4.84 -28.52 1.30
C ARG A 25 5.02 -27.02 1.55
N PHE A 26 3.95 -26.23 1.47
CA PHE A 26 4.01 -24.81 1.79
C PHE A 26 4.45 -24.55 3.23
N ASN A 27 3.94 -25.29 4.19
CA ASN A 27 4.27 -25.17 5.61
C ASN A 27 5.76 -25.34 5.93
N LYS A 28 6.52 -25.98 5.03
CA LYS A 28 7.98 -26.11 5.14
C LYS A 28 8.75 -24.91 4.58
N CYS A 29 8.06 -23.94 3.96
CA CYS A 29 8.69 -22.81 3.27
C CYS A 29 8.71 -21.52 4.10
N TYR A 30 8.08 -21.50 5.27
CA TYR A 30 8.03 -20.33 6.15
C TYR A 30 7.91 -20.71 7.62
N ASP A 31 8.46 -19.87 8.50
CA ASP A 31 8.42 -20.06 9.95
C ASP A 31 7.26 -19.30 10.60
N LYS A 32 6.79 -18.24 9.96
CA LYS A 32 5.73 -17.38 10.48
C LYS A 32 4.78 -16.95 9.36
N HIS A 33 3.53 -16.92 9.72
CA HIS A 33 2.42 -16.49 8.87
C HIS A 33 1.49 -15.61 9.69
N GLY A 34 0.93 -14.60 9.07
CA GLY A 34 -0.05 -13.69 9.70
C GLY A 34 -0.75 -12.83 8.66
N ASP A 35 -1.99 -12.50 8.94
CA ASP A 35 -2.86 -11.69 8.09
C ASP A 35 -3.34 -10.45 8.82
N TYR A 36 -3.49 -9.38 8.09
CA TYR A 36 -4.13 -8.16 8.55
C TYR A 36 -4.85 -7.46 7.39
N ILE A 37 -5.83 -6.66 7.74
CA ILE A 37 -6.61 -5.89 6.77
C ILE A 37 -6.17 -4.43 6.84
N VAL A 38 -5.95 -3.84 5.68
CA VAL A 38 -5.80 -2.39 5.52
C VAL A 38 -6.93 -1.85 4.66
N VAL A 39 -7.41 -0.66 4.99
CA VAL A 39 -8.54 -0.03 4.31
C VAL A 39 -8.02 1.09 3.41
N LEU A 40 -8.23 0.94 2.09
CA LEU A 40 -7.86 1.95 1.12
C LEU A 40 -8.74 3.20 1.29
N SER A 41 -8.11 4.36 1.43
CA SER A 41 -8.78 5.66 1.56
C SER A 41 -8.73 6.43 0.23
N ASN A 42 -9.86 6.54 -0.44
CA ASN A 42 -9.97 7.39 -1.64
C ASN A 42 -9.81 8.88 -1.30
N GLU A 43 -10.33 9.29 -0.15
CA GLU A 43 -10.22 10.67 0.33
C GLU A 43 -8.78 11.14 0.47
N LEU A 44 -7.90 10.27 0.98
CA LEU A 44 -6.50 10.59 1.27
C LEU A 44 -5.54 10.27 0.12
N SER A 45 -5.97 9.50 -0.87
CA SER A 45 -5.13 9.08 -1.99
C SER A 45 -5.11 10.13 -3.09
N TYR A 46 -3.95 10.35 -3.71
CA TYR A 46 -3.79 11.16 -4.89
C TYR A 46 -3.66 10.29 -6.14
N MET A 47 -4.76 10.11 -6.87
CA MET A 47 -4.87 9.28 -8.08
C MET A 47 -5.78 10.00 -9.09
N PRO A 48 -5.30 11.03 -9.79
CA PRO A 48 -6.12 11.90 -10.65
C PRO A 48 -6.79 11.16 -11.81
N ASN A 49 -6.24 10.03 -12.24
CA ASN A 49 -6.81 9.19 -13.32
C ASN A 49 -7.72 8.07 -12.82
N GLY A 50 -8.19 8.17 -11.58
CA GLY A 50 -9.00 7.13 -10.92
C GLY A 50 -8.19 6.21 -10.04
N LEU A 51 -8.84 5.72 -8.99
CA LEU A 51 -8.22 4.86 -8.00
C LEU A 51 -7.99 3.45 -8.58
N THR A 52 -6.72 3.08 -8.73
CA THR A 52 -6.32 1.74 -9.18
C THR A 52 -5.22 1.18 -8.31
N ILE A 53 -5.28 -0.11 -8.03
CA ILE A 53 -4.25 -0.85 -7.28
C ILE A 53 -3.13 -1.31 -8.24
N ASN A 54 -3.50 -1.67 -9.46
CA ASN A 54 -2.60 -2.16 -10.49
C ASN A 54 -2.47 -1.13 -11.60
N THR A 55 -1.37 -0.39 -11.60
CA THR A 55 -1.04 0.51 -12.69
C THR A 55 -0.21 -0.27 -13.71
N GLU A 56 -0.69 -0.33 -14.95
CA GLU A 56 0.00 -1.02 -16.04
C GLU A 56 1.46 -0.54 -16.20
N GLY A 57 2.37 -1.49 -16.35
CA GLY A 57 3.80 -1.21 -16.52
C GLY A 57 4.53 -0.75 -15.24
N LYS A 58 3.82 -0.55 -14.12
CA LYS A 58 4.41 -0.13 -12.86
C LYS A 58 4.37 -1.28 -11.86
N ASN A 59 5.35 -2.18 -11.91
CA ASN A 59 5.40 -3.36 -11.03
C ASN A 59 6.15 -3.13 -9.73
N TYR A 60 6.97 -2.08 -9.62
CA TYR A 60 7.64 -1.72 -8.37
C TYR A 60 6.67 -1.05 -7.40
N ARG A 61 6.82 -1.34 -6.11
CA ARG A 61 6.06 -0.73 -5.02
C ARG A 61 7.00 -0.22 -3.95
N LYS A 62 6.83 1.04 -3.55
CA LYS A 62 7.41 1.60 -2.34
C LYS A 62 6.30 1.83 -1.34
N TRP A 63 6.48 1.27 -0.15
CA TRP A 63 5.55 1.34 0.97
C TRP A 63 6.18 2.18 2.07
N HIS A 64 5.43 3.16 2.56
CA HIS A 64 5.81 4.04 3.65
C HIS A 64 4.79 3.88 4.78
N PHE A 65 5.20 3.25 5.86
CA PHE A 65 4.38 3.08 7.06
C PHE A 65 4.64 4.28 7.99
N LEU A 66 3.62 5.06 8.24
CA LEU A 66 3.60 6.20 9.14
C LEU A 66 2.83 5.79 10.39
N TYR A 67 3.51 5.23 11.37
CA TYR A 67 2.91 4.84 12.64
C TYR A 67 2.55 6.09 13.43
N VAL A 68 1.43 6.04 14.14
CA VAL A 68 0.86 7.18 14.80
C VAL A 68 0.21 6.77 16.13
N THR A 69 0.34 7.61 17.14
CA THR A 69 -0.41 7.41 18.41
C THR A 69 -1.88 7.76 18.19
N PRO A 70 -2.82 7.15 18.98
CA PRO A 70 -4.25 7.46 18.86
C PRO A 70 -4.57 8.96 18.96
N GLU A 71 -3.83 9.69 19.78
CA GLU A 71 -3.96 11.15 19.93
C GLU A 71 -3.68 11.91 18.62
N ASN A 72 -2.73 11.45 17.82
CA ASN A 72 -2.24 12.13 16.63
C ASN A 72 -2.87 11.64 15.32
N VAL A 73 -3.72 10.62 15.35
CA VAL A 73 -4.36 10.07 14.14
C VAL A 73 -5.05 11.16 13.31
N GLN A 74 -5.81 12.03 13.97
CA GLN A 74 -6.54 13.08 13.25
C GLN A 74 -5.59 14.18 12.73
N ASN A 75 -4.58 14.55 13.50
CA ASN A 75 -3.57 15.54 13.09
C ASN A 75 -2.81 15.07 11.84
N LEU A 76 -2.34 13.81 11.85
CA LEU A 76 -1.65 13.23 10.70
C LEU A 76 -2.57 13.11 9.48
N ARG A 77 -3.84 12.74 9.69
CA ARG A 77 -4.84 12.66 8.62
C ARG A 77 -5.02 14.01 7.92
N GLU A 78 -5.14 15.11 8.67
CA GLU A 78 -5.29 16.45 8.08
C GLU A 78 -4.03 16.85 7.30
N LYS A 79 -2.84 16.53 7.79
CA LYS A 79 -1.59 16.77 7.04
C LYS A 79 -1.49 15.97 5.74
N ILE A 80 -1.99 14.75 5.71
CA ILE A 80 -2.08 13.95 4.47
C ILE A 80 -3.06 14.60 3.47
N LYS A 81 -4.17 15.19 3.95
CA LYS A 81 -5.09 15.95 3.07
C LYS A 81 -4.44 17.20 2.52
N GLU A 82 -3.70 17.95 3.34
CA GLU A 82 -2.95 19.12 2.90
C GLU A 82 -1.91 18.74 1.83
N LEU A 83 -1.21 17.60 2.02
CA LEU A 83 -0.26 17.07 1.05
C LEU A 83 -0.96 16.72 -0.28
N LYS A 84 -2.09 16.03 -0.22
CA LYS A 84 -2.90 15.73 -1.42
C LYS A 84 -3.31 17.01 -2.15
N ALA A 85 -3.81 18.00 -1.43
CA ALA A 85 -4.20 19.28 -2.02
C ALA A 85 -3.01 20.01 -2.68
N LEU A 86 -1.81 19.92 -2.09
CA LEU A 86 -0.60 20.48 -2.69
C LEU A 86 -0.22 19.75 -3.98
N TYR A 87 -0.31 18.41 -4.01
CA TYR A 87 -0.10 17.59 -5.21
C TYR A 87 -1.08 17.95 -6.32
N GLU A 88 -2.36 18.12 -5.99
CA GLU A 88 -3.40 18.58 -6.93
C GLU A 88 -3.09 19.98 -7.48
N LYS A 89 -2.79 20.93 -6.60
CA LYS A 89 -2.43 22.32 -6.95
C LYS A 89 -1.24 22.41 -7.90
N LYS A 90 -0.22 21.58 -7.66
CA LYS A 90 1.04 21.57 -8.43
C LYS A 90 0.98 20.67 -9.67
N GLY A 91 -0.04 19.84 -9.83
CA GLY A 91 -0.15 18.88 -10.92
C GLY A 91 0.93 17.79 -10.85
N ALA A 92 1.20 17.28 -9.65
CA ALA A 92 2.23 16.27 -9.41
C ALA A 92 2.00 15.01 -10.25
N LYS A 93 3.10 14.44 -10.79
CA LYS A 93 3.06 13.22 -11.60
C LYS A 93 3.24 11.95 -10.78
N GLU A 94 3.81 12.06 -9.61
CA GLU A 94 3.86 10.97 -8.66
C GLU A 94 2.48 10.79 -8.03
N HIS A 95 1.93 9.57 -8.12
CA HIS A 95 0.64 9.21 -7.55
C HIS A 95 0.85 8.34 -6.33
N PHE A 96 0.04 8.55 -5.29
CA PHE A 96 0.09 7.71 -4.10
C PHE A 96 -1.30 7.26 -3.65
N ARG A 97 -1.32 6.07 -3.03
CA ARG A 97 -2.49 5.52 -2.35
C ARG A 97 -2.24 5.52 -0.87
N ILE A 98 -3.24 5.90 -0.11
CA ILE A 98 -3.21 5.83 1.36
C ILE A 98 -4.14 4.74 1.83
N TYR A 99 -3.60 3.86 2.65
CA TYR A 99 -4.36 2.86 3.40
C TYR A 99 -4.28 3.20 4.89
N ARG A 100 -5.31 2.81 5.61
CA ARG A 100 -5.37 2.89 7.07
C ARG A 100 -5.24 1.50 7.67
N ALA A 101 -4.62 1.42 8.84
CA ALA A 101 -4.66 0.23 9.68
C ALA A 101 -6.11 -0.21 9.92
N GLY A 102 -6.35 -1.50 9.84
CA GLY A 102 -7.64 -2.12 10.04
C GLY A 102 -7.55 -3.31 10.98
N PHE A 103 -8.39 -4.30 10.76
CA PHE A 103 -8.44 -5.46 11.65
C PHE A 103 -7.15 -6.29 11.58
N GLY A 104 -6.66 -6.73 12.75
CA GLY A 104 -5.47 -7.58 12.89
C GLY A 104 -4.14 -6.83 12.89
N THR A 105 -4.14 -5.49 12.74
CA THR A 105 -2.92 -4.70 12.82
C THR A 105 -2.52 -4.42 14.28
N MET A 106 -1.21 -4.34 14.53
CA MET A 106 -0.67 -3.92 15.82
C MET A 106 -0.41 -2.41 15.77
N GLY A 107 -1.30 -1.63 16.38
CA GLY A 107 -1.25 -0.17 16.41
C GLY A 107 -1.84 0.51 15.18
N ASP A 108 -1.94 1.83 15.24
CA ASP A 108 -2.45 2.67 14.17
C ASP A 108 -1.32 3.14 13.24
N TYR A 109 -1.58 3.12 11.94
CA TYR A 109 -0.69 3.71 10.93
C TYR A 109 -1.46 4.11 9.69
N PHE A 110 -0.87 5.04 8.95
CA PHE A 110 -1.19 5.27 7.55
C PHE A 110 -0.11 4.62 6.69
N LEU A 111 -0.51 3.92 5.65
CA LEU A 111 0.39 3.30 4.69
C LEU A 111 0.26 4.03 3.36
N ALA A 112 1.30 4.79 3.00
CA ALA A 112 1.40 5.39 1.67
C ALA A 112 2.11 4.41 0.71
N VAL A 113 1.50 4.19 -0.45
CA VAL A 113 2.01 3.29 -1.49
C VAL A 113 2.21 4.04 -2.78
N VAL A 114 3.45 4.11 -3.24
CA VAL A 114 3.84 4.63 -4.55
C VAL A 114 4.15 3.47 -5.49
N SER A 115 3.76 3.63 -6.76
CA SER A 115 4.02 2.66 -7.82
C SER A 115 4.95 3.26 -8.87
N ALA A 116 5.96 2.50 -9.26
CA ALA A 116 6.92 2.85 -10.31
C ALA A 116 7.21 1.65 -11.21
N LYS A 117 7.93 1.87 -12.30
CA LYS A 117 8.39 0.77 -13.18
C LYS A 117 9.40 -0.11 -12.45
N ASP A 118 10.38 0.52 -11.86
CA ASP A 118 11.48 -0.07 -11.09
C ASP A 118 11.96 0.91 -10.00
N ALA A 119 13.03 0.55 -9.28
CA ALA A 119 13.59 1.37 -8.22
C ALA A 119 14.19 2.69 -8.73
N GLN A 120 14.80 2.70 -9.92
CA GLN A 120 15.37 3.90 -10.51
C GLN A 120 14.28 4.90 -10.93
N ASP A 121 13.22 4.40 -11.55
CA ASP A 121 12.05 5.20 -11.91
C ASP A 121 11.38 5.79 -10.66
N TYR A 122 11.34 5.05 -9.54
CA TYR A 122 10.84 5.57 -8.26
C TYR A 122 11.68 6.76 -7.77
N VAL A 123 13.01 6.61 -7.73
CA VAL A 123 13.91 7.69 -7.27
C VAL A 123 13.76 8.92 -8.16
N ARG A 124 13.76 8.73 -9.48
CA ARG A 124 13.58 9.83 -10.43
C ARG A 124 12.23 10.55 -10.23
N GLN A 125 11.12 9.81 -10.06
CA GLN A 125 9.80 10.40 -9.81
C GLN A 125 9.78 11.18 -8.49
N SER A 126 10.44 10.66 -7.44
CA SER A 126 10.55 11.32 -6.15
C SER A 126 11.33 12.64 -6.24
N ASP A 127 12.49 12.62 -6.90
CA ASP A 127 13.33 13.83 -7.09
C ASP A 127 12.60 14.91 -7.91
N GLU A 128 11.93 14.51 -9.00
CA GLU A 128 11.13 15.42 -9.84
C GLU A 128 9.96 16.01 -9.03
N ASN A 129 9.34 15.21 -8.18
CA ASN A 129 8.23 15.64 -7.33
C ASN A 129 8.69 16.58 -6.22
N ASP A 130 9.80 16.29 -5.57
CA ASP A 130 10.40 17.16 -4.54
C ASP A 130 10.78 18.53 -5.12
N ALA A 131 11.38 18.56 -6.31
CA ALA A 131 11.66 19.80 -7.02
C ALA A 131 10.39 20.59 -7.37
N LEU A 132 9.32 19.91 -7.77
CA LEU A 132 8.03 20.52 -8.10
C LEU A 132 7.33 21.12 -6.87
N LEU A 133 7.34 20.40 -5.75
CA LEU A 133 6.72 20.84 -4.51
C LEU A 133 7.51 21.96 -3.83
N GLY A 134 8.83 21.94 -3.95
CA GLY A 134 9.75 22.97 -3.45
C GLY A 134 9.66 23.14 -1.93
N GLU A 135 9.94 24.36 -1.46
CA GLU A 135 9.96 24.67 -0.02
C GLU A 135 8.57 24.48 0.65
N GLU A 136 7.47 24.67 -0.09
CA GLU A 136 6.10 24.45 0.41
C GLU A 136 5.92 22.96 0.77
N GLY A 137 6.36 22.07 -0.12
CA GLY A 137 6.31 20.62 0.11
C GLY A 137 7.22 20.19 1.26
N LYS A 138 8.46 20.65 1.28
CA LYS A 138 9.41 20.35 2.34
C LYS A 138 8.88 20.71 3.72
N LYS A 139 8.36 21.93 3.89
CA LYS A 139 7.77 22.37 5.16
C LYS A 139 6.57 21.50 5.55
N LEU A 140 5.72 21.13 4.59
CA LEU A 140 4.55 20.31 4.85
C LEU A 140 4.95 18.90 5.30
N PHE A 141 5.96 18.29 4.69
CA PHE A 141 6.52 17.00 5.14
C PHE A 141 7.11 17.11 6.55
N GLU A 142 7.90 18.15 6.85
CA GLU A 142 8.43 18.39 8.20
C GLU A 142 7.31 18.51 9.23
N ASP A 143 6.25 19.24 8.92
CA ASP A 143 5.07 19.38 9.80
C ASP A 143 4.30 18.07 9.97
N MET A 144 4.15 17.30 8.91
CA MET A 144 3.50 15.99 8.94
C MET A 144 4.28 15.01 9.83
N PHE A 145 5.59 14.97 9.71
CA PHE A 145 6.45 14.06 10.48
C PHE A 145 6.47 14.36 11.99
N LYS A 146 6.03 15.53 12.45
CA LYS A 146 5.84 15.83 13.89
C LYS A 146 4.78 14.95 14.55
N TYR A 147 3.86 14.39 13.76
CA TYR A 147 2.78 13.51 14.22
C TYR A 147 3.07 12.03 13.99
N VAL A 148 4.22 11.70 13.38
CA VAL A 148 4.65 10.32 13.13
C VAL A 148 5.50 9.84 14.29
N ASP A 149 5.03 8.80 14.98
CA ASP A 149 5.74 8.18 16.09
C ASP A 149 6.92 7.32 15.58
N LYS A 150 6.67 6.56 14.52
CA LYS A 150 7.67 5.69 13.89
C LYS A 150 7.45 5.65 12.38
N TYR A 151 8.55 5.67 11.64
CA TYR A 151 8.53 5.50 10.19
C TYR A 151 9.25 4.23 9.77
N GLU A 152 8.62 3.45 8.90
CA GLU A 152 9.25 2.31 8.23
C GLU A 152 8.98 2.36 6.73
N SER A 153 9.92 1.90 5.93
CA SER A 153 9.68 1.72 4.50
C SER A 153 10.04 0.32 4.02
N LYS A 154 9.26 -0.17 3.07
CA LYS A 154 9.49 -1.45 2.39
C LYS A 154 9.42 -1.26 0.89
N SER A 155 10.19 -2.07 0.17
CA SER A 155 10.17 -2.10 -1.29
C SER A 155 9.86 -3.52 -1.77
N GLY A 156 9.15 -3.62 -2.87
CA GLY A 156 8.84 -4.92 -3.46
C GLY A 156 8.40 -4.79 -4.91
N GLY A 157 8.24 -5.91 -5.56
CA GLY A 157 7.74 -6.00 -6.93
C GLY A 157 6.49 -6.85 -7.00
N MET A 158 5.54 -6.42 -7.81
CA MET A 158 4.43 -7.29 -8.22
C MET A 158 4.99 -8.46 -9.03
N ARG A 159 4.42 -9.63 -8.83
CA ARG A 159 4.79 -10.86 -9.54
C ARG A 159 3.59 -11.33 -10.38
N PRO A 160 3.37 -10.73 -11.57
CA PRO A 160 2.28 -11.15 -12.46
C PRO A 160 2.36 -12.62 -12.84
N ASP A 161 3.58 -13.15 -12.93
CA ASP A 161 3.89 -14.55 -13.21
C ASP A 161 3.41 -15.52 -12.10
N LEU A 162 3.26 -15.03 -10.86
CA LEU A 162 2.75 -15.78 -9.70
C LEU A 162 1.33 -15.39 -9.31
N SER A 163 0.73 -14.43 -10.03
CA SER A 163 -0.59 -13.90 -9.71
C SER A 163 -1.65 -14.56 -10.57
N TYR A 164 -2.74 -14.97 -9.95
CA TYR A 164 -3.95 -15.38 -10.65
C TYR A 164 -4.97 -14.22 -10.65
N SER A 165 -5.41 -13.83 -11.82
CA SER A 165 -6.55 -12.93 -12.00
C SER A 165 -7.60 -13.66 -12.82
N ALA A 166 -8.76 -13.92 -12.23
CA ALA A 166 -9.88 -14.43 -13.00
C ALA A 166 -10.23 -13.44 -14.12
N SER A 167 -10.22 -13.89 -15.36
CA SER A 167 -10.73 -13.08 -16.47
C SER A 167 -12.18 -12.69 -16.16
N LYS A 168 -12.45 -11.40 -16.20
CA LYS A 168 -13.85 -10.93 -16.20
C LYS A 168 -14.51 -11.54 -17.45
N LYS A 169 -15.46 -12.45 -17.21
CA LYS A 169 -16.39 -12.89 -18.26
C LYS A 169 -17.34 -11.74 -18.58
#